data_d47666725ad7b069a79075e78ead0fa6
#
_entry.id   d47666725ad7b069a79075e78ead0fa6
#
_cell.length_a   1.000
_cell.length_b   1.000
_cell.length_c   1.000
_cell.angle_alpha   90.00
_cell.angle_beta   90.00
_cell.angle_gamma   90.00
#
_symmetry.space_group_name_H-M   'P 1'
#
loop_
_entity.id
_entity.type
_entity.pdbx_description
1 polymer ?
#
loop_
_entity_poly.entity_id
_entity_poly.type
_entity_poly.pdbx_seq_one_letter_code
_entity_poly.pdbx_strand_id
1 'polypeptide(L)'
;MTLPDRRRNLLSAIGFASVLLAVPARSTSAEMKFFDFSGYSYLSGPPARVGTVTTVAAKFNTIQPNPVWSLELLDKEYTVMIRDLTIASVDASGSFQVITYSGGTVEVHADPAKNASWTPNPPNNAVPSTFLDGGADLIGVFTEMTLYFSTDSGTGTLSGLVNWEGGSRRAGMANPFGWTVFGGVSNHDGLGIPIGYDLAWDPQMYGPEVPSPVEIRSWGAVKRAFRR
;
A
#
# COMPACT_ATOMS: atom_id res chain seq x y z
N MET A 1 -16.79 -63.03 -55.46
CA MET A 1 -17.98 -62.87 -54.65
C MET A 1 -17.54 -62.92 -53.19
N THR A 2 -17.15 -61.81 -52.61
CA THR A 2 -16.56 -61.69 -51.30
C THR A 2 -17.35 -60.61 -50.49
N LEU A 3 -17.91 -61.04 -49.35
CA LEU A 3 -18.70 -60.23 -48.43
C LEU A 3 -17.81 -59.32 -47.61
N PRO A 4 -18.23 -58.13 -47.29
CA PRO A 4 -17.45 -57.16 -46.45
C PRO A 4 -17.69 -57.45 -44.97
N ASP A 5 -16.59 -57.39 -44.26
CA ASP A 5 -16.42 -57.53 -42.81
C ASP A 5 -16.95 -56.25 -42.08
N ARG A 6 -17.96 -56.43 -41.21
CA ARG A 6 -18.51 -55.41 -40.36
C ARG A 6 -17.71 -55.32 -39.07
N ARG A 7 -16.76 -54.40 -38.99
CA ARG A 7 -16.12 -54.02 -37.72
C ARG A 7 -17.05 -53.11 -36.92
N ARG A 8 -17.52 -53.59 -35.80
CA ARG A 8 -18.25 -52.80 -34.77
C ARG A 8 -17.27 -51.90 -34.03
N ASN A 9 -17.38 -50.60 -34.21
CA ASN A 9 -16.71 -49.61 -33.36
C ASN A 9 -17.46 -49.48 -32.03
N LEU A 10 -16.85 -50.00 -30.95
CA LEU A 10 -17.26 -49.66 -29.59
C LEU A 10 -16.68 -48.30 -29.24
N LEU A 11 -17.55 -47.30 -29.20
CA LEU A 11 -17.23 -45.99 -28.60
C LEU A 11 -17.30 -46.12 -27.06
N SER A 12 -16.14 -46.22 -26.43
CA SER A 12 -16.03 -46.03 -24.98
C SER A 12 -16.28 -44.58 -24.61
N ALA A 13 -17.42 -44.31 -24.01
CA ALA A 13 -17.72 -43.03 -23.41
C ALA A 13 -16.94 -42.91 -22.08
N ILE A 14 -15.81 -42.19 -22.10
CA ILE A 14 -15.10 -41.77 -20.87
C ILE A 14 -15.85 -40.62 -20.27
N GLY A 15 -16.61 -40.88 -19.22
CA GLY A 15 -17.26 -39.85 -18.41
C GLY A 15 -16.22 -39.06 -17.62
N PHE A 16 -15.98 -37.83 -17.99
CA PHE A 16 -15.25 -36.86 -17.16
C PHE A 16 -16.11 -36.46 -15.97
N ALA A 17 -15.85 -37.04 -14.81
CA ALA A 17 -16.40 -36.54 -13.55
C ALA A 17 -15.66 -35.23 -13.20
N SER A 18 -16.29 -34.09 -13.47
CA SER A 18 -15.81 -32.79 -13.03
C SER A 18 -15.94 -32.70 -11.51
N VAL A 19 -14.87 -32.93 -10.79
CA VAL A 19 -14.77 -32.62 -9.37
C VAL A 19 -14.72 -31.08 -9.24
N LEU A 20 -15.84 -30.45 -8.96
CA LEU A 20 -15.88 -29.07 -8.51
C LEU A 20 -15.23 -29.01 -7.12
N LEU A 21 -13.95 -28.69 -7.08
CA LEU A 21 -13.30 -28.22 -5.85
C LEU A 21 -13.95 -26.88 -5.47
N ALA A 22 -14.84 -26.92 -4.49
CA ALA A 22 -15.33 -25.72 -3.83
C ALA A 22 -14.13 -25.06 -3.13
N VAL A 23 -13.47 -24.13 -3.83
CA VAL A 23 -12.51 -23.22 -3.22
C VAL A 23 -13.31 -22.38 -2.24
N PRO A 24 -13.04 -22.44 -0.92
CA PRO A 24 -13.71 -21.59 0.02
C PRO A 24 -13.47 -20.14 -0.45
N ALA A 25 -14.55 -19.40 -0.78
CA ALA A 25 -14.47 -17.99 -1.03
C ALA A 25 -13.88 -17.37 0.24
N ARG A 26 -12.60 -17.01 0.20
CA ARG A 26 -12.04 -16.12 1.20
C ARG A 26 -12.89 -14.87 1.08
N SER A 27 -13.65 -14.54 2.13
CA SER A 27 -14.23 -13.22 2.27
C SER A 27 -13.05 -12.25 2.22
N THR A 28 -12.85 -11.60 1.08
CA THR A 28 -11.95 -10.47 1.00
C THR A 28 -12.58 -9.41 1.88
N SER A 29 -12.05 -9.27 3.10
CA SER A 29 -12.31 -8.11 3.93
C SER A 29 -12.07 -6.89 3.05
N ALA A 30 -13.05 -6.02 2.90
CA ALA A 30 -12.87 -4.81 2.12
C ALA A 30 -11.83 -3.95 2.84
N GLU A 31 -10.73 -3.63 2.15
CA GLU A 31 -9.75 -2.70 2.69
C GLU A 31 -10.37 -1.31 2.79
N MET A 32 -10.21 -0.65 3.93
CA MET A 32 -10.70 0.71 4.12
C MET A 32 -9.56 1.68 3.88
N LYS A 33 -9.77 2.64 2.97
CA LYS A 33 -8.86 3.77 2.80
C LYS A 33 -8.85 4.61 4.08
N PHE A 34 -7.66 4.88 4.61
CA PHE A 34 -7.49 5.68 5.82
C PHE A 34 -7.02 7.09 5.52
N PHE A 35 -5.97 7.24 4.72
CA PHE A 35 -5.45 8.55 4.33
C PHE A 35 -4.73 8.49 2.98
N ASP A 36 -4.68 9.64 2.34
CA ASP A 36 -3.84 9.92 1.19
C ASP A 36 -2.70 10.81 1.61
N PHE A 37 -1.56 10.63 0.98
CA PHE A 37 -0.45 11.55 1.14
C PHE A 37 0.26 11.78 -0.18
N SER A 38 0.81 12.96 -0.37
CA SER A 38 1.66 13.28 -1.51
C SER A 38 2.95 13.93 -1.08
N GLY A 39 3.98 13.71 -1.85
CA GLY A 39 5.30 14.24 -1.54
C GLY A 39 6.34 13.84 -2.57
N TYR A 40 7.59 13.86 -2.14
CA TYR A 40 8.70 13.63 -3.03
C TYR A 40 9.72 12.69 -2.40
N SER A 41 10.36 11.89 -3.24
CA SER A 41 11.48 11.04 -2.82
C SER A 41 12.79 11.52 -3.40
N TYR A 42 13.86 11.18 -2.70
CA TYR A 42 15.22 11.27 -3.21
C TYR A 42 15.96 9.96 -3.00
N LEU A 43 16.95 9.72 -3.85
CA LEU A 43 17.72 8.51 -3.90
C LEU A 43 19.16 8.78 -3.42
N SER A 44 19.74 7.87 -2.64
CA SER A 44 21.14 7.96 -2.21
C SER A 44 22.15 7.64 -3.32
N GLY A 45 21.66 7.20 -4.48
CA GLY A 45 22.47 6.77 -5.62
C GLY A 45 21.65 6.70 -6.91
N PRO A 46 22.19 6.16 -7.98
CA PRO A 46 21.49 6.05 -9.28
C PRO A 46 20.15 5.33 -9.14
N PRO A 47 19.10 5.79 -9.83
CA PRO A 47 17.82 5.11 -9.87
C PRO A 47 17.97 3.68 -10.40
N ALA A 48 17.08 2.78 -9.96
CA ALA A 48 17.06 1.38 -10.35
C ALA A 48 18.40 0.62 -10.14
N ARG A 49 19.18 1.00 -9.13
CA ARG A 49 20.41 0.31 -8.76
C ARG A 49 20.23 -0.37 -7.40
N VAL A 50 20.53 -1.67 -7.33
CA VAL A 50 20.53 -2.44 -6.08
C VAL A 50 21.44 -1.77 -5.05
N GLY A 51 20.96 -1.65 -3.82
CA GLY A 51 21.63 -0.96 -2.72
C GLY A 51 21.35 0.55 -2.64
N THR A 52 20.69 1.17 -3.63
CA THR A 52 20.24 2.56 -3.53
C THR A 52 19.13 2.66 -2.47
N VAL A 53 19.26 3.63 -1.58
CA VAL A 53 18.27 3.90 -0.52
C VAL A 53 17.34 5.01 -0.99
N THR A 54 16.05 4.79 -0.83
CA THR A 54 14.98 5.76 -1.11
C THR A 54 14.48 6.35 0.20
N THR A 55 14.38 7.67 0.24
CA THR A 55 13.74 8.42 1.33
C THR A 55 12.60 9.26 0.76
N VAL A 56 11.44 9.27 1.43
CA VAL A 56 10.25 10.03 1.00
C VAL A 56 9.84 10.99 2.10
N ALA A 57 9.62 12.25 1.75
CA ALA A 57 8.97 13.26 2.59
C ALA A 57 7.63 13.63 1.96
N ALA A 58 6.54 13.49 2.71
CA ALA A 58 5.20 13.71 2.20
C ALA A 58 4.28 14.36 3.24
N LYS A 59 3.16 14.91 2.77
CA LYS A 59 2.09 15.49 3.60
C LYS A 59 0.77 14.78 3.32
N PHE A 60 -0.08 14.69 4.34
CA PHE A 60 -1.43 14.20 4.14
C PHE A 60 -2.23 15.16 3.26
N ASN A 61 -2.95 14.60 2.29
CA ASN A 61 -3.93 15.32 1.49
C ASN A 61 -5.32 15.19 2.10
N THR A 62 -5.71 13.97 2.46
CA THR A 62 -7.00 13.67 3.07
C THR A 62 -6.87 12.59 4.13
N ILE A 63 -7.75 12.67 5.14
CA ILE A 63 -7.94 11.61 6.14
C ILE A 63 -9.40 11.19 6.08
N GLN A 64 -9.66 9.90 6.00
CA GLN A 64 -11.01 9.38 6.13
C GLN A 64 -11.40 9.31 7.61
N PRO A 65 -12.65 9.64 7.97
CA PRO A 65 -13.13 9.45 9.32
C PRO A 65 -12.97 7.99 9.74
N ASN A 66 -12.21 7.75 10.79
CA ASN A 66 -11.98 6.40 11.32
C ASN A 66 -11.77 6.44 12.84
N PRO A 67 -11.95 5.31 13.54
CA PRO A 67 -11.82 5.27 15.00
C PRO A 67 -10.39 5.51 15.51
N VAL A 68 -9.37 5.41 14.66
CA VAL A 68 -7.97 5.62 15.03
C VAL A 68 -7.63 7.11 15.06
N TRP A 69 -8.23 7.89 14.14
CA TRP A 69 -8.02 9.33 14.05
C TRP A 69 -9.33 10.11 14.20
N SER A 70 -9.44 10.90 15.25
CA SER A 70 -10.32 12.07 15.23
C SER A 70 -9.69 13.10 14.28
N LEU A 71 -10.48 13.62 13.35
CA LEU A 71 -10.04 14.59 12.34
C LEU A 71 -9.59 15.89 13.01
N GLU A 72 -8.28 16.10 13.09
CA GLU A 72 -7.68 17.33 13.59
C GLU A 72 -6.92 18.10 12.49
N LEU A 73 -7.23 17.84 11.20
CA LEU A 73 -6.57 18.48 10.06
C LEU A 73 -6.65 20.00 10.07
N LEU A 74 -7.65 20.56 10.73
CA LEU A 74 -7.77 22.02 10.87
C LEU A 74 -6.71 22.59 11.81
N ASP A 75 -6.32 21.81 12.81
CA ASP A 75 -5.44 22.28 13.88
C ASP A 75 -3.98 21.82 13.69
N LYS A 76 -3.76 20.76 12.92
CA LYS A 76 -2.44 20.15 12.71
C LYS A 76 -2.19 19.85 11.24
N GLU A 77 -0.93 19.82 10.86
CA GLU A 77 -0.43 19.19 9.64
C GLU A 77 0.00 17.78 9.97
N TYR A 78 -0.29 16.83 9.07
CA TYR A 78 0.24 15.46 9.18
C TYR A 78 1.27 15.25 8.09
N THR A 79 2.43 14.79 8.51
CA THR A 79 3.55 14.48 7.63
C THR A 79 3.85 13.00 7.64
N VAL A 80 4.40 12.51 6.54
CA VAL A 80 4.88 11.14 6.38
C VAL A 80 6.35 11.18 6.01
N MET A 81 7.15 10.45 6.77
CA MET A 81 8.54 10.23 6.44
C MET A 81 8.77 8.73 6.23
N ILE A 82 9.23 8.36 5.03
CA ILE A 82 9.67 6.99 4.74
C ILE A 82 11.18 7.02 4.60
N ARG A 83 11.87 6.14 5.30
CA ARG A 83 13.34 6.06 5.32
C ARG A 83 13.82 4.63 5.13
N ASP A 84 15.05 4.49 4.67
CA ASP A 84 15.79 3.22 4.61
C ASP A 84 15.14 2.16 3.70
N LEU A 85 14.27 2.58 2.74
CA LEU A 85 13.81 1.69 1.68
C LEU A 85 14.96 1.42 0.72
N THR A 86 15.55 0.23 0.82
CA THR A 86 16.70 -0.15 0.01
C THR A 86 16.26 -0.98 -1.18
N ILE A 87 16.71 -0.63 -2.39
CA ILE A 87 16.45 -1.42 -3.60
C ILE A 87 17.16 -2.77 -3.46
N ALA A 88 16.37 -3.84 -3.38
CA ALA A 88 16.85 -5.22 -3.24
C ALA A 88 17.03 -5.92 -4.58
N SER A 89 16.12 -5.69 -5.54
CA SER A 89 16.23 -6.21 -6.90
C SER A 89 15.62 -5.26 -7.92
N VAL A 90 16.07 -5.39 -9.16
CA VAL A 90 15.52 -4.69 -10.33
C VAL A 90 15.41 -5.69 -11.46
N ASP A 91 14.19 -5.96 -11.90
CA ASP A 91 13.91 -6.76 -13.09
C ASP A 91 13.45 -5.81 -14.19
N ALA A 92 14.23 -5.73 -15.28
CA ALA A 92 13.96 -4.81 -16.38
C ALA A 92 13.60 -5.58 -17.65
N SER A 93 12.53 -5.14 -18.33
CA SER A 93 12.08 -5.67 -19.60
C SER A 93 11.69 -4.51 -20.52
N GLY A 94 12.57 -4.15 -21.44
CA GLY A 94 12.42 -2.95 -22.26
C GLY A 94 12.37 -1.69 -21.41
N SER A 95 11.32 -0.91 -21.56
CA SER A 95 11.08 0.29 -20.75
C SER A 95 10.38 0.03 -19.40
N PHE A 96 10.04 -1.21 -19.12
CA PHE A 96 9.41 -1.58 -17.84
C PHE A 96 10.43 -2.09 -16.83
N GLN A 97 10.30 -1.63 -15.60
CA GLN A 97 11.12 -2.04 -14.47
C GLN A 97 10.21 -2.45 -13.31
N VAL A 98 10.52 -3.60 -12.70
CA VAL A 98 9.96 -4.03 -11.42
C VAL A 98 11.07 -3.88 -10.38
N ILE A 99 10.88 -2.94 -9.48
CA ILE A 99 11.86 -2.62 -8.43
C ILE A 99 11.30 -3.11 -7.11
N THR A 100 11.97 -4.09 -6.50
CA THR A 100 11.63 -4.59 -5.18
C THR A 100 12.52 -3.96 -4.14
N TYR A 101 11.92 -3.52 -3.05
CA TYR A 101 12.63 -2.93 -1.93
C TYR A 101 12.70 -3.90 -0.76
N SER A 102 13.67 -3.70 0.11
CA SER A 102 13.81 -4.37 1.40
C SER A 102 14.00 -3.35 2.52
N GLY A 103 13.53 -3.70 3.70
CA GLY A 103 13.55 -2.83 4.87
C GLY A 103 12.64 -1.60 4.68
N GLY A 104 12.97 -0.53 5.36
CA GLY A 104 12.25 0.73 5.34
C GLY A 104 11.31 0.91 6.52
N THR A 105 11.34 2.13 7.06
CA THR A 105 10.45 2.60 8.11
C THR A 105 9.51 3.65 7.55
N VAL A 106 8.31 3.74 8.11
CA VAL A 106 7.35 4.81 7.83
C VAL A 106 6.93 5.43 9.15
N GLU A 107 7.03 6.75 9.23
CA GLU A 107 6.62 7.53 10.39
C GLU A 107 5.55 8.53 9.97
N VAL A 108 4.49 8.62 10.76
CA VAL A 108 3.44 9.66 10.62
C VAL A 108 3.56 10.58 11.81
N HIS A 109 3.77 11.86 11.53
CA HIS A 109 3.89 12.90 12.55
C HIS A 109 2.71 13.86 12.50
N ALA A 110 2.29 14.34 13.67
CA ALA A 110 1.26 15.36 13.81
C ALA A 110 1.93 16.66 14.28
N ASP A 111 1.98 17.65 13.41
CA ASP A 111 2.66 18.93 13.67
C ASP A 111 1.67 20.09 13.83
N PRO A 112 1.55 20.69 15.03
CA PRO A 112 0.77 21.89 15.26
C PRO A 112 1.36 23.15 14.58
N ALA A 113 2.68 23.17 14.31
CA ALA A 113 3.34 24.33 13.72
C ALA A 113 3.02 24.49 12.23
N LYS A 114 2.60 23.40 11.55
CA LYS A 114 2.23 23.36 10.12
C LYS A 114 3.32 23.94 9.23
N ASN A 115 4.56 23.61 9.52
CA ASN A 115 5.73 24.21 8.92
C ASN A 115 6.47 23.29 7.94
N ALA A 116 5.93 22.11 7.62
CA ALA A 116 6.59 21.14 6.78
C ALA A 116 6.98 21.72 5.43
N SER A 117 8.26 21.63 5.10
CA SER A 117 8.86 22.20 3.91
C SER A 117 9.87 21.25 3.29
N TRP A 118 9.83 21.12 1.97
CA TRP A 118 10.84 20.36 1.21
C TRP A 118 12.17 21.12 1.04
N THR A 119 12.30 22.31 1.68
CA THR A 119 13.55 23.06 1.72
C THR A 119 14.11 23.08 3.16
N PRO A 120 15.44 22.95 3.36
CA PRO A 120 16.48 22.79 2.33
C PRO A 120 16.38 21.44 1.63
N ASN A 121 16.75 21.42 0.33
CA ASN A 121 16.60 20.25 -0.51
C ASN A 121 17.62 19.15 -0.18
N PRO A 122 17.27 17.86 -0.28
CA PRO A 122 18.24 16.78 -0.29
C PRO A 122 19.18 16.92 -1.53
N PRO A 123 20.37 16.30 -1.55
CA PRO A 123 20.94 15.48 -0.48
C PRO A 123 21.67 16.29 0.63
N ASN A 124 21.69 17.62 0.55
CA ASN A 124 22.37 18.50 1.51
C ASN A 124 21.75 18.42 2.91
N ASN A 125 20.50 18.01 2.96
CA ASN A 125 19.80 17.73 4.20
C ASN A 125 19.05 16.39 4.02
N ALA A 126 19.68 15.31 4.42
CA ALA A 126 19.20 13.94 4.20
C ALA A 126 17.81 13.67 4.81
N VAL A 127 17.40 14.49 5.78
CA VAL A 127 16.10 14.39 6.42
C VAL A 127 15.56 15.81 6.63
N PRO A 128 14.56 16.25 5.86
CA PRO A 128 13.90 17.53 6.11
C PRO A 128 13.30 17.54 7.53
N SER A 129 13.92 18.28 8.46
CA SER A 129 13.59 18.25 9.89
C SER A 129 12.13 18.60 10.19
N THR A 130 11.55 19.50 9.38
CA THR A 130 10.15 19.93 9.50
C THR A 130 9.11 18.84 9.20
N PHE A 131 9.53 17.67 8.72
CA PHE A 131 8.66 16.51 8.57
C PHE A 131 8.68 15.57 9.78
N LEU A 132 9.55 15.85 10.76
CA LEU A 132 9.80 15.02 11.93
C LEU A 132 9.67 15.78 13.25
N ASP A 133 9.39 17.09 13.23
CA ASP A 133 9.33 17.95 14.42
C ASP A 133 8.00 17.87 15.18
N GLY A 134 6.99 17.24 14.58
CA GLY A 134 5.74 16.90 15.24
C GLY A 134 5.81 15.65 16.10
N GLY A 135 4.77 15.39 16.88
CA GLY A 135 4.65 14.14 17.64
C GLY A 135 4.45 12.93 16.72
N ALA A 136 5.19 11.85 16.94
CA ALA A 136 5.03 10.61 16.18
C ALA A 136 3.71 9.90 16.54
N ASP A 137 2.74 9.99 15.65
CA ASP A 137 1.43 9.34 15.80
C ASP A 137 1.46 7.87 15.43
N LEU A 138 2.16 7.50 14.36
CA LEU A 138 2.39 6.11 13.97
C LEU A 138 3.84 5.91 13.54
N ILE A 139 4.39 4.75 13.88
CA ILE A 139 5.71 4.28 13.44
C ILE A 139 5.53 2.85 12.95
N GLY A 140 5.94 2.58 11.71
CA GLY A 140 5.79 1.28 11.09
C GLY A 140 7.01 0.83 10.30
N VAL A 141 6.97 -0.43 9.89
CA VAL A 141 7.99 -1.03 9.04
C VAL A 141 7.34 -1.62 7.79
N PHE A 142 8.02 -1.50 6.66
CA PHE A 142 7.62 -2.19 5.45
C PHE A 142 8.02 -3.67 5.54
N THR A 143 7.05 -4.55 5.29
CA THR A 143 7.33 -5.98 5.12
C THR A 143 7.50 -6.36 3.66
N GLU A 144 6.87 -5.61 2.77
CA GLU A 144 6.96 -5.74 1.32
C GLU A 144 6.85 -4.35 0.70
N MET A 145 7.57 -4.11 -0.39
CA MET A 145 7.43 -2.92 -1.22
C MET A 145 7.92 -3.18 -2.63
N THR A 146 7.07 -2.89 -3.61
CA THR A 146 7.37 -3.05 -5.04
C THR A 146 6.90 -1.83 -5.81
N LEU A 147 7.73 -1.37 -6.73
CA LEU A 147 7.44 -0.30 -7.69
C LEU A 147 7.49 -0.88 -9.10
N TYR A 148 6.40 -0.74 -9.83
CA TYR A 148 6.30 -1.00 -11.26
C TYR A 148 6.46 0.33 -11.98
N PHE A 149 7.54 0.50 -12.73
CA PHE A 149 7.90 1.79 -13.32
C PHE A 149 8.13 1.67 -14.83
N SER A 150 7.62 2.63 -15.59
CA SER A 150 7.89 2.78 -17.01
C SER A 150 8.84 3.96 -17.24
N THR A 151 10.01 3.69 -17.79
CA THR A 151 11.01 4.71 -18.11
C THR A 151 10.59 5.59 -19.29
N ASP A 152 9.74 5.08 -20.19
CA ASP A 152 9.25 5.84 -21.35
C ASP A 152 8.25 6.93 -20.93
N SER A 153 7.32 6.59 -20.02
CA SER A 153 6.34 7.55 -19.52
C SER A 153 6.82 8.32 -18.30
N GLY A 154 7.88 7.88 -17.64
CA GLY A 154 8.31 8.44 -16.37
C GLY A 154 7.29 8.24 -15.24
N THR A 155 6.42 7.23 -15.33
CA THR A 155 5.37 6.96 -14.34
C THR A 155 5.40 5.53 -13.84
N GLY A 156 4.86 5.30 -12.67
CA GLY A 156 4.80 3.98 -12.08
C GLY A 156 3.70 3.84 -11.05
N THR A 157 3.52 2.60 -10.59
CA THR A 157 2.61 2.26 -9.51
C THR A 157 3.38 1.53 -8.43
N LEU A 158 3.22 1.94 -7.20
CA LEU A 158 3.79 1.27 -6.05
C LEU A 158 2.74 0.48 -5.27
N SER A 159 3.18 -0.59 -4.65
CA SER A 159 2.39 -1.41 -3.73
C SER A 159 3.30 -1.93 -2.63
N GLY A 160 2.81 -1.90 -1.39
CA GLY A 160 3.58 -2.38 -0.25
C GLY A 160 2.70 -2.74 0.94
N LEU A 161 3.29 -3.46 1.90
CA LEU A 161 2.66 -3.82 3.16
C LEU A 161 3.43 -3.20 4.32
N VAL A 162 2.67 -2.65 5.28
CA VAL A 162 3.18 -1.98 6.47
C VAL A 162 2.64 -2.65 7.73
N ASN A 163 3.50 -2.87 8.69
CA ASN A 163 3.14 -3.21 10.06
C ASN A 163 3.43 -2.01 10.96
N TRP A 164 2.43 -1.55 11.71
CA TRP A 164 2.59 -0.48 12.67
C TRP A 164 3.10 -1.01 14.00
N GLU A 165 4.26 -0.56 14.44
CA GLU A 165 4.95 -1.06 15.63
C GLU A 165 4.92 -0.07 16.78
N GLY A 166 4.76 1.24 16.50
CA GLY A 166 4.85 2.30 17.51
C GLY A 166 4.02 3.53 17.18
N GLY A 167 4.25 4.58 17.94
CA GLY A 167 3.56 5.87 17.85
C GLY A 167 2.41 6.01 18.85
N SER A 168 1.99 7.25 19.10
CA SER A 168 0.98 7.56 20.13
C SER A 168 -0.39 6.93 19.86
N ARG A 169 -0.72 6.68 18.60
CA ARG A 169 -2.01 6.13 18.17
C ARG A 169 -2.00 4.62 17.94
N ARG A 170 -0.83 3.99 18.02
CA ARG A 170 -0.68 2.55 17.80
C ARG A 170 -1.59 1.70 18.71
N ALA A 171 -1.72 2.10 19.98
CA ALA A 171 -2.54 1.37 20.97
C ALA A 171 -4.05 1.39 20.65
N GLY A 172 -4.54 2.38 19.88
CA GLY A 172 -5.93 2.48 19.45
C GLY A 172 -6.29 1.66 18.22
N MET A 173 -5.31 1.01 17.58
CA MET A 173 -5.54 0.23 16.37
C MET A 173 -6.00 -1.19 16.70
N ALA A 174 -7.16 -1.60 16.16
CA ALA A 174 -7.67 -2.97 16.33
C ALA A 174 -6.77 -4.01 15.65
N ASN A 175 -6.24 -3.69 14.47
CA ASN A 175 -5.27 -4.49 13.75
C ASN A 175 -4.18 -3.60 13.17
N PRO A 176 -2.95 -3.64 13.70
CA PRO A 176 -1.85 -2.83 13.21
C PRO A 176 -1.01 -3.50 12.11
N PHE A 177 -1.34 -4.71 11.70
CA PHE A 177 -0.56 -5.51 10.76
C PHE A 177 -1.21 -5.58 9.39
N GLY A 178 -0.37 -5.67 8.34
CA GLY A 178 -0.80 -5.90 6.97
C GLY A 178 -1.57 -4.73 6.36
N TRP A 179 -1.20 -3.50 6.71
CA TRP A 179 -1.74 -2.30 6.05
C TRP A 179 -1.14 -2.15 4.67
N THR A 180 -1.97 -1.87 3.68
CA THR A 180 -1.54 -1.71 2.29
C THR A 180 -1.25 -0.25 1.98
N VAL A 181 -0.08 0.04 1.42
CA VAL A 181 0.20 1.28 0.70
C VAL A 181 0.11 1.02 -0.78
N PHE A 182 -0.63 1.86 -1.50
CA PHE A 182 -0.81 1.72 -2.95
C PHE A 182 -0.96 3.09 -3.59
N GLY A 183 -0.31 3.34 -4.74
CA GLY A 183 -0.46 4.61 -5.43
C GLY A 183 0.48 4.84 -6.59
N GLY A 184 0.48 6.07 -7.07
CA GLY A 184 1.28 6.51 -8.20
C GLY A 184 2.62 7.10 -7.80
N VAL A 185 3.59 6.97 -8.71
CA VAL A 185 4.83 7.74 -8.68
C VAL A 185 5.11 8.31 -10.07
N SER A 186 5.82 9.43 -10.15
CA SER A 186 6.18 10.03 -11.43
C SER A 186 7.45 10.86 -11.31
N ASN A 187 8.27 10.82 -12.36
CA ASN A 187 9.36 11.76 -12.57
C ASN A 187 9.11 12.69 -13.77
N HIS A 188 7.85 12.79 -14.21
CA HIS A 188 7.48 13.55 -15.39
C HIS A 188 7.80 15.05 -15.21
N ASP A 189 8.43 15.64 -16.20
CA ASP A 189 8.65 17.09 -16.29
C ASP A 189 7.31 17.83 -16.18
N GLY A 190 7.24 18.84 -15.32
CA GLY A 190 6.02 19.65 -15.12
C GLY A 190 5.26 19.39 -13.81
N LEU A 191 5.61 18.37 -13.03
CA LEU A 191 5.01 18.13 -11.71
C LEU A 191 5.57 19.04 -10.59
N GLY A 192 6.49 19.95 -10.93
CA GLY A 192 7.08 20.86 -9.95
C GLY A 192 7.90 20.13 -8.87
N ILE A 193 8.56 19.02 -9.22
CA ILE A 193 9.43 18.28 -8.30
C ILE A 193 10.53 19.23 -7.81
N PRO A 194 10.68 19.44 -6.50
CA PRO A 194 11.69 20.35 -5.97
C PRO A 194 13.11 19.86 -6.31
N ILE A 195 14.03 20.81 -6.49
CA ILE A 195 15.44 20.49 -6.78
C ILE A 195 15.99 19.57 -5.67
N GLY A 196 16.65 18.48 -6.10
CA GLY A 196 17.24 17.48 -5.21
C GLY A 196 16.31 16.31 -4.86
N TYR A 197 15.10 16.31 -5.41
CA TYR A 197 14.19 15.17 -5.36
C TYR A 197 14.09 14.52 -6.75
N ASP A 198 13.78 13.23 -6.77
CA ASP A 198 13.83 12.40 -8.01
C ASP A 198 12.43 12.01 -8.50
N LEU A 199 11.48 11.76 -7.58
CA LEU A 199 10.14 11.28 -7.90
C LEU A 199 9.09 12.02 -7.07
N ALA A 200 7.96 12.34 -7.70
CA ALA A 200 6.73 12.67 -7.02
C ALA A 200 5.99 11.39 -6.61
N TRP A 201 5.38 11.40 -5.43
CA TRP A 201 4.63 10.28 -4.82
C TRP A 201 3.22 10.72 -4.50
N ASP A 202 2.23 9.88 -4.84
CA ASP A 202 0.81 10.11 -4.53
C ASP A 202 0.13 8.78 -4.11
N PRO A 203 0.55 8.17 -3.01
CA PRO A 203 -0.03 6.94 -2.52
C PRO A 203 -1.15 7.16 -1.51
N GLN A 204 -1.87 6.07 -1.30
CA GLN A 204 -2.97 5.93 -0.34
C GLN A 204 -2.64 4.81 0.62
N MET A 205 -3.04 4.97 1.88
CA MET A 205 -2.91 3.94 2.91
C MET A 205 -4.26 3.31 3.19
N TYR A 206 -4.30 1.99 3.11
CA TYR A 206 -5.47 1.17 3.39
C TYR A 206 -5.21 0.31 4.62
N GLY A 207 -6.16 0.30 5.53
CA GLY A 207 -6.13 -0.60 6.67
C GLY A 207 -7.03 -1.81 6.46
N PRO A 208 -6.79 -2.90 7.18
CA PRO A 208 -7.73 -4.00 7.22
C PRO A 208 -9.06 -3.51 7.79
N GLU A 209 -10.17 -3.95 7.18
CA GLU A 209 -11.49 -3.65 7.69
C GLU A 209 -11.59 -4.10 9.15
N VAL A 210 -11.90 -3.18 10.05
CA VAL A 210 -12.28 -3.55 11.41
C VAL A 210 -13.65 -4.21 11.30
N PRO A 211 -13.80 -5.51 11.62
CA PRO A 211 -15.10 -6.13 11.56
C PRO A 211 -16.04 -5.29 12.42
N SER A 212 -17.07 -4.72 11.80
CA SER A 212 -18.18 -4.11 12.56
C SER A 212 -18.60 -5.15 13.58
N PRO A 213 -18.76 -4.80 14.86
CA PRO A 213 -19.21 -5.76 15.84
C PRO A 213 -20.54 -6.30 15.33
N VAL A 214 -20.49 -7.48 14.73
CA VAL A 214 -21.70 -8.22 14.39
C VAL A 214 -22.36 -8.43 15.74
N GLU A 215 -23.45 -7.72 16.01
CA GLU A 215 -24.31 -8.08 17.13
C GLU A 215 -24.63 -9.55 16.94
N ILE A 216 -23.97 -10.42 17.71
CA ILE A 216 -24.30 -11.83 17.76
C ILE A 216 -25.66 -11.89 18.44
N ARG A 217 -26.70 -11.55 17.66
CA ARG A 217 -28.06 -11.79 18.08
C ARG A 217 -28.22 -13.29 18.13
N SER A 218 -28.40 -13.83 19.32
CA SER A 218 -28.69 -15.25 19.45
C SER A 218 -29.87 -15.58 18.51
N TRP A 219 -29.85 -16.75 17.87
CA TRP A 219 -30.92 -17.17 16.96
C TRP A 219 -32.31 -17.06 17.61
N GLY A 220 -32.39 -17.14 18.93
CA GLY A 220 -33.62 -16.85 19.70
C GLY A 220 -34.03 -15.38 19.67
N ALA A 221 -33.10 -14.43 19.61
CA ALA A 221 -33.41 -13.00 19.48
C ALA A 221 -33.90 -12.66 18.07
N VAL A 222 -33.28 -13.28 17.04
CA VAL A 222 -33.75 -13.14 15.65
C VAL A 222 -35.16 -13.67 15.49
N LYS A 223 -35.46 -14.89 15.99
CA LYS A 223 -36.81 -15.46 15.94
C LYS A 223 -37.87 -14.59 16.64
N ARG A 224 -37.53 -13.90 17.72
CA ARG A 224 -38.45 -12.99 18.42
C ARG A 224 -38.79 -11.74 17.60
N ALA A 225 -37.85 -11.23 16.82
CA ALA A 225 -38.07 -10.05 15.97
C ALA A 225 -39.05 -10.33 14.80
N PHE A 226 -39.19 -11.58 14.35
CA PHE A 226 -40.09 -12.01 13.28
C PHE A 226 -41.41 -12.63 13.75
N ARG A 227 -41.70 -12.64 15.05
CA ARG A 227 -42.99 -13.07 15.61
C ARG A 227 -43.87 -11.86 15.93
N ARG A 228 -44.22 -11.08 14.94
CA ARG A 228 -45.28 -10.07 14.99
C ARG A 228 -46.35 -10.41 13.94
#